data_a30a75f833ca4288f70e39bfeb7bc625
#
_entry.id   a30a75f833ca4288f70e39bfeb7bc625
#
_cell.length_a   1.000
_cell.length_b   1.000
_cell.length_c   1.000
_cell.angle_alpha   90.00
_cell.angle_beta   90.00
_cell.angle_gamma   90.00
#
_symmetry.space_group_name_H-M   'P 1'
#
loop_
_entity.id
_entity.type
_entity.pdbx_description
1 polymer ?
#
loop_
_entity_poly.entity_id
_entity_poly.type
_entity_poly.pdbx_seq_one_letter_code
_entity_poly.pdbx_strand_id
1 'polypeptide(L)'
;MSWMTLPEKINYNTEKHGDLPAISQKNSNGDMETLNWSKYGKYVDKISLSLLALGHNVGDRVCIYSYNRKEWFGCYSAMQMINSTSVAVYHTSSPAEVEWIVGNSDSKIIFVGHNPNDNGEEDKMPIVRLQSILAKIESIETVV
;
A
#
# COMPACT_ATOMS: atom_id res chain seq x y z
N MET A 1 -9.72 -27.53 10.25
CA MET A 1 -8.88 -26.36 9.90
C MET A 1 -9.35 -25.18 10.74
N SER A 2 -8.50 -24.63 11.61
CA SER A 2 -8.82 -23.38 12.28
C SER A 2 -8.71 -22.23 11.27
N TRP A 3 -9.67 -21.33 11.28
CA TRP A 3 -9.60 -20.11 10.49
C TRP A 3 -8.47 -19.25 11.03
N MET A 4 -7.63 -18.73 10.14
CA MET A 4 -6.58 -17.74 10.45
C MET A 4 -6.93 -16.43 9.77
N THR A 5 -6.76 -15.33 10.49
CA THR A 5 -6.78 -13.98 9.93
C THR A 5 -5.56 -13.76 9.04
N LEU A 6 -5.55 -12.70 8.23
CA LEU A 6 -4.39 -12.39 7.38
C LEU A 6 -3.12 -12.11 8.22
N PRO A 7 -3.17 -11.33 9.32
CA PRO A 7 -2.04 -11.17 10.24
C PRO A 7 -1.49 -12.51 10.76
N GLU A 8 -2.36 -13.39 11.24
CA GLU A 8 -1.95 -14.72 11.73
C GLU A 8 -1.28 -15.56 10.65
N LYS A 9 -1.78 -15.51 9.40
CA LYS A 9 -1.15 -16.22 8.26
C LYS A 9 0.23 -15.65 7.93
N ILE A 10 0.40 -14.33 7.96
CA ILE A 10 1.70 -13.69 7.71
C ILE A 10 2.69 -14.11 8.79
N ASN A 11 2.30 -14.03 10.07
CA ASN A 11 3.16 -14.43 11.18
C ASN A 11 3.51 -15.92 11.11
N TYR A 12 2.53 -16.78 10.89
CA TYR A 12 2.75 -18.21 10.72
C TYR A 12 3.75 -18.52 9.61
N ASN A 13 3.58 -17.91 8.43
CA ASN A 13 4.48 -18.15 7.31
C ASN A 13 5.88 -17.58 7.57
N THR A 14 5.99 -16.43 8.25
CA THR A 14 7.26 -15.84 8.65
C THR A 14 8.04 -16.78 9.58
N GLU A 15 7.35 -17.42 10.53
CA GLU A 15 7.97 -18.33 11.50
C GLU A 15 8.26 -19.72 10.92
N LYS A 16 7.32 -20.29 10.17
CA LYS A 16 7.38 -21.69 9.71
C LYS A 16 8.01 -21.85 8.32
N HIS A 17 7.94 -20.83 7.50
CA HIS A 17 8.34 -20.87 6.09
C HIS A 17 9.27 -19.70 5.73
N GLY A 18 10.01 -19.17 6.71
CA GLY A 18 10.81 -17.96 6.61
C GLY A 18 11.70 -17.87 5.38
N ASP A 19 12.31 -18.98 4.96
CA ASP A 19 13.21 -19.02 3.80
C ASP A 19 12.50 -19.22 2.45
N LEU A 20 11.21 -19.59 2.46
CA LEU A 20 10.44 -19.76 1.23
C LEU A 20 10.07 -18.43 0.59
N PRO A 21 9.92 -18.37 -0.75
CA PRO A 21 9.45 -17.18 -1.45
C PRO A 21 8.08 -16.71 -0.96
N ALA A 22 7.93 -15.42 -0.67
CA ALA A 22 6.67 -14.80 -0.31
C ALA A 22 6.11 -13.95 -1.44
N ILE A 23 6.93 -13.05 -2.01
CA ILE A 23 6.53 -12.16 -3.10
C ILE A 23 7.71 -11.92 -4.04
N SER A 24 7.44 -11.91 -5.33
CA SER A 24 8.43 -11.65 -6.38
C SER A 24 7.95 -10.55 -7.31
N GLN A 25 8.86 -9.69 -7.73
CA GLN A 25 8.60 -8.58 -8.65
C GLN A 25 9.81 -8.39 -9.55
N LYS A 26 9.59 -7.99 -10.81
CA LYS A 26 10.67 -7.53 -11.68
C LYS A 26 11.19 -6.17 -11.21
N ASN A 27 12.51 -6.03 -11.15
CA ASN A 27 13.17 -4.74 -10.93
C ASN A 27 13.23 -3.92 -12.24
N SER A 28 13.84 -2.73 -12.19
CA SER A 28 14.01 -1.85 -13.35
C SER A 28 14.84 -2.45 -14.49
N ASN A 29 15.70 -3.43 -14.19
CA ASN A 29 16.52 -4.12 -15.16
C ASN A 29 15.83 -5.34 -15.78
N GLY A 30 14.60 -5.68 -15.29
CA GLY A 30 13.85 -6.85 -15.73
C GLY A 30 14.16 -8.13 -14.95
N ASP A 31 15.09 -8.09 -13.97
CA ASP A 31 15.43 -9.24 -13.15
C ASP A 31 14.39 -9.46 -12.05
N MET A 32 14.16 -10.73 -11.69
CA MET A 32 13.25 -11.07 -10.60
C MET A 32 13.88 -10.82 -9.24
N GLU A 33 13.31 -9.92 -8.47
CA GLU A 33 13.60 -9.75 -7.04
C GLU A 33 12.55 -10.47 -6.21
N THR A 34 13.01 -11.34 -5.29
CA THR A 34 12.14 -12.11 -4.42
C THR A 34 12.42 -11.80 -2.95
N LEU A 35 11.37 -11.45 -2.21
CA LEU A 35 11.40 -11.45 -0.76
C LEU A 35 10.91 -12.81 -0.27
N ASN A 36 11.68 -13.44 0.63
CA ASN A 36 11.21 -14.58 1.39
C ASN A 36 10.28 -14.13 2.53
N TRP A 37 9.59 -15.08 3.19
CA TRP A 37 8.64 -14.75 4.25
C TRP A 37 9.27 -13.99 5.42
N SER A 38 10.50 -14.32 5.81
CA SER A 38 11.21 -13.60 6.88
C SER A 38 11.46 -12.12 6.52
N LYS A 39 11.86 -11.85 5.28
CA LYS A 39 12.08 -10.47 4.81
C LYS A 39 10.75 -9.73 4.62
N TYR A 40 9.73 -10.42 4.10
CA TYR A 40 8.40 -9.84 3.89
C TYR A 40 7.74 -9.49 5.22
N GLY A 41 7.79 -10.37 6.24
CA GLY A 41 7.27 -10.06 7.58
C GLY A 41 7.93 -8.82 8.18
N LYS A 42 9.27 -8.74 8.17
CA LYS A 42 10.01 -7.54 8.63
C LYS A 42 9.66 -6.27 7.85
N TYR A 43 9.38 -6.40 6.56
CA TYR A 43 8.95 -5.28 5.72
C TYR A 43 7.57 -4.79 6.13
N VAL A 44 6.61 -5.70 6.33
CA VAL A 44 5.26 -5.41 6.83
C VAL A 44 5.31 -4.75 8.19
N ASP A 45 6.11 -5.28 9.14
CA ASP A 45 6.28 -4.71 10.48
C ASP A 45 6.78 -3.26 10.43
N LYS A 46 7.78 -2.98 9.59
CA LYS A 46 8.30 -1.61 9.43
C LYS A 46 7.22 -0.63 8.96
N ILE A 47 6.42 -1.02 7.97
CA ILE A 47 5.32 -0.16 7.48
C ILE A 47 4.28 0.03 8.58
N SER A 48 3.90 -1.04 9.31
CA SER A 48 2.96 -0.98 10.42
C SER A 48 3.41 0.01 11.49
N LEU A 49 4.66 -0.10 11.93
CA LEU A 49 5.25 0.81 12.92
C LEU A 49 5.33 2.26 12.41
N SER A 50 5.63 2.45 11.11
CA SER A 50 5.64 3.78 10.51
C SER A 50 4.26 4.42 10.50
N LEU A 51 3.22 3.66 10.18
CA LEU A 51 1.83 4.15 10.23
C LEU A 51 1.43 4.58 11.65
N LEU A 52 1.77 3.76 12.66
CA LEU A 52 1.53 4.11 14.07
C LEU A 52 2.30 5.37 14.48
N ALA A 53 3.55 5.52 14.03
CA ALA A 53 4.36 6.72 14.29
C ALA A 53 3.79 7.99 13.62
N LEU A 54 3.07 7.84 12.51
CA LEU A 54 2.32 8.92 11.83
C LEU A 54 0.97 9.23 12.52
N GLY A 55 0.68 8.63 13.67
CA GLY A 55 -0.54 8.89 14.43
C GLY A 55 -1.76 8.09 13.99
N HIS A 56 -1.56 7.03 13.21
CA HIS A 56 -2.65 6.15 12.79
C HIS A 56 -3.24 5.37 13.97
N ASN A 57 -4.56 5.32 14.07
CA ASN A 57 -5.29 4.62 15.12
C ASN A 57 -6.05 3.40 14.58
N VAL A 58 -6.41 2.51 15.48
CA VAL A 58 -7.26 1.35 15.16
C VAL A 58 -8.56 1.79 14.52
N GLY A 59 -8.89 1.22 13.36
CA GLY A 59 -10.10 1.52 12.60
C GLY A 59 -9.97 2.71 11.65
N ASP A 60 -8.87 3.46 11.70
CA ASP A 60 -8.61 4.49 10.69
C ASP A 60 -8.46 3.88 9.30
N ARG A 61 -8.66 4.71 8.28
CA ARG A 61 -8.58 4.31 6.88
C ARG A 61 -7.31 4.88 6.26
N VAL A 62 -6.71 4.08 5.36
CA VAL A 62 -5.53 4.49 4.59
C VAL A 62 -5.78 4.17 3.13
N CYS A 63 -5.57 5.14 2.25
CA CYS A 63 -5.66 4.91 0.81
C CYS A 63 -4.37 4.35 0.23
N ILE A 64 -4.51 3.48 -0.79
CA ILE A 64 -3.41 3.05 -1.65
C ILE A 64 -3.80 3.33 -3.10
N TYR A 65 -3.16 4.32 -3.70
CA TYR A 65 -3.33 4.70 -5.10
C TYR A 65 -2.08 4.31 -5.89
N SER A 66 -2.06 3.10 -6.40
CA SER A 66 -0.85 2.53 -7.00
C SER A 66 -1.13 1.37 -7.94
N TYR A 67 -0.14 1.07 -8.77
CA TYR A 67 -0.05 -0.17 -9.53
C TYR A 67 0.13 -1.37 -8.60
N ASN A 68 -0.13 -2.60 -9.13
CA ASN A 68 0.18 -3.84 -8.44
C ASN A 68 1.69 -4.02 -8.34
N ARG A 69 2.22 -3.93 -7.12
CA ARG A 69 3.64 -4.03 -6.81
C ARG A 69 3.84 -4.52 -5.37
N LYS A 70 5.06 -4.96 -5.05
CA LYS A 70 5.37 -5.49 -3.70
C LYS A 70 5.06 -4.50 -2.58
N GLU A 71 5.24 -3.19 -2.85
CA GLU A 71 4.93 -2.13 -1.90
C GLU A 71 3.42 -2.04 -1.63
N TRP A 72 2.58 -2.20 -2.66
CA TRP A 72 1.13 -2.24 -2.50
C TRP A 72 0.71 -3.35 -1.52
N PHE A 73 1.23 -4.57 -1.74
CA PHE A 73 0.94 -5.71 -0.87
C PHE A 73 1.51 -5.53 0.54
N GLY A 74 2.70 -4.93 0.67
CA GLY A 74 3.31 -4.59 1.94
C GLY A 74 2.47 -3.61 2.75
N CYS A 75 2.01 -2.51 2.13
CA CYS A 75 1.12 -1.53 2.75
C CYS A 75 -0.21 -2.16 3.16
N TYR A 76 -0.85 -2.91 2.24
CA TYR A 76 -2.09 -3.62 2.54
C TYR A 76 -1.94 -4.56 3.74
N SER A 77 -0.89 -5.39 3.76
CA SER A 77 -0.63 -6.30 4.86
C SER A 77 -0.37 -5.57 6.18
N ALA A 78 0.40 -4.49 6.13
CA ALA A 78 0.69 -3.66 7.30
C ALA A 78 -0.57 -3.05 7.93
N MET A 79 -1.51 -2.59 7.11
CA MET A 79 -2.79 -2.09 7.58
C MET A 79 -3.59 -3.18 8.31
N GLN A 80 -3.56 -4.42 7.80
CA GLN A 80 -4.24 -5.54 8.48
C GLN A 80 -3.59 -5.86 9.83
N MET A 81 -2.25 -5.72 9.96
CA MET A 81 -1.52 -5.96 11.22
C MET A 81 -1.95 -4.99 12.34
N ILE A 82 -2.34 -3.77 11.99
CA ILE A 82 -2.72 -2.71 12.95
C ILE A 82 -4.23 -2.45 13.00
N ASN A 83 -5.02 -3.37 12.45
CA ASN A 83 -6.48 -3.25 12.38
C ASN A 83 -6.96 -1.94 11.73
N SER A 84 -6.34 -1.60 10.62
CA SER A 84 -6.71 -0.47 9.75
C SER A 84 -7.56 -0.95 8.57
N THR A 85 -8.32 -0.03 7.99
CA THR A 85 -9.08 -0.29 6.76
C THR A 85 -8.31 0.23 5.55
N SER A 86 -7.99 -0.66 4.62
CA SER A 86 -7.37 -0.27 3.34
C SER A 86 -8.43 0.18 2.34
N VAL A 87 -8.20 1.33 1.71
CA VAL A 87 -9.01 1.86 0.61
C VAL A 87 -8.17 1.83 -0.66
N ALA A 88 -8.46 0.88 -1.53
CA ALA A 88 -7.73 0.72 -2.80
C ALA A 88 -8.29 1.66 -3.87
N VAL A 89 -7.41 2.42 -4.52
CA VAL A 89 -7.71 3.26 -5.67
C VAL A 89 -6.96 2.70 -6.88
N TYR A 90 -7.66 2.43 -7.95
CA TYR A 90 -7.02 1.92 -9.17
C TYR A 90 -6.13 3.00 -9.80
N HIS A 91 -4.93 2.61 -10.22
CA HIS A 91 -3.99 3.51 -10.89
C HIS A 91 -4.56 4.16 -12.18
N THR A 92 -5.58 3.54 -12.79
CA THR A 92 -6.28 4.04 -13.97
C THR A 92 -7.40 5.03 -13.65
N SER A 93 -7.79 5.18 -12.37
CA SER A 93 -8.88 6.08 -11.97
C SER A 93 -8.60 7.51 -12.39
N SER A 94 -9.63 8.15 -12.91
CA SER A 94 -9.61 9.58 -13.28
C SER A 94 -9.45 10.47 -12.04
N PRO A 95 -8.97 11.71 -12.17
CA PRO A 95 -8.88 12.63 -11.03
C PRO A 95 -10.21 12.77 -10.26
N ALA A 96 -11.35 12.83 -10.95
CA ALA A 96 -12.66 12.94 -10.31
C ALA A 96 -13.03 11.69 -9.48
N GLU A 97 -12.72 10.49 -9.99
CA GLU A 97 -12.94 9.25 -9.24
C GLU A 97 -12.01 9.17 -8.02
N VAL A 98 -10.74 9.57 -8.15
CA VAL A 98 -9.80 9.62 -7.04
C VAL A 98 -10.29 10.60 -5.96
N GLU A 99 -10.70 11.82 -6.36
CA GLU A 99 -11.25 12.83 -5.46
C GLU A 99 -12.44 12.26 -4.68
N TRP A 100 -13.36 11.58 -5.38
CA TRP A 100 -14.54 11.01 -4.75
C TRP A 100 -14.20 9.86 -3.79
N ILE A 101 -13.38 8.90 -4.22
CA ILE A 101 -13.02 7.71 -3.40
C ILE A 101 -12.25 8.15 -2.16
N VAL A 102 -11.22 8.99 -2.33
CA VAL A 102 -10.35 9.40 -1.23
C VAL A 102 -11.09 10.32 -0.28
N GLY A 103 -11.80 11.32 -0.79
CA GLY A 103 -12.58 12.27 0.01
C GLY A 103 -13.70 11.60 0.80
N ASN A 104 -14.42 10.63 0.17
CA ASN A 104 -15.50 9.91 0.85
C ASN A 104 -14.99 8.84 1.85
N SER A 105 -13.72 8.49 1.79
CA SER A 105 -13.14 7.49 2.70
C SER A 105 -12.74 8.06 4.05
N ASP A 106 -12.64 9.37 4.23
CA ASP A 106 -12.07 10.05 5.39
C ASP A 106 -10.66 9.58 5.72
N SER A 107 -9.91 9.09 4.73
CA SER A 107 -8.53 8.65 4.93
C SER A 107 -7.64 9.85 5.20
N LYS A 108 -6.74 9.72 6.19
CA LYS A 108 -5.75 10.75 6.54
C LYS A 108 -4.42 10.54 5.83
N ILE A 109 -4.14 9.30 5.47
CA ILE A 109 -2.88 8.89 4.84
C ILE A 109 -3.19 8.26 3.48
N ILE A 110 -2.41 8.64 2.46
CA ILE A 110 -2.45 8.01 1.15
C ILE A 110 -1.06 7.60 0.69
N PHE A 111 -0.90 6.32 0.35
CA PHE A 111 0.28 5.81 -0.38
C PHE A 111 0.06 5.97 -1.86
N VAL A 112 1.01 6.61 -2.55
CA VAL A 112 0.93 6.85 -3.99
C VAL A 112 2.05 6.15 -4.72
N GLY A 113 1.69 5.28 -5.67
CA GLY A 113 2.66 4.62 -6.52
C GLY A 113 3.20 5.56 -7.60
N HIS A 114 4.52 5.63 -7.70
CA HIS A 114 5.22 6.26 -8.82
C HIS A 114 6.03 5.21 -9.57
N ASN A 115 5.97 5.22 -10.90
CA ASN A 115 6.79 4.39 -11.75
C ASN A 115 7.71 5.28 -12.60
N PRO A 116 8.97 5.44 -12.21
CA PRO A 116 9.91 6.32 -12.93
C PRO A 116 10.27 5.82 -14.35
N ASN A 117 9.97 4.56 -14.66
CA ASN A 117 10.20 3.96 -15.96
C ASN A 117 8.92 3.92 -16.82
N ASP A 118 7.85 4.52 -16.36
CA ASP A 118 6.63 4.61 -17.14
C ASP A 118 6.83 5.70 -18.21
N ASN A 119 7.15 5.25 -19.42
CA ASN A 119 7.21 6.11 -20.60
C ASN A 119 5.80 6.51 -21.08
N GLY A 120 4.80 6.25 -20.26
CA GLY A 120 3.43 6.65 -20.47
C GLY A 120 3.23 8.15 -20.33
N GLU A 121 2.05 8.57 -20.68
CA GLU A 121 1.60 9.95 -20.58
C GLU A 121 1.70 10.40 -19.10
N GLU A 122 2.48 11.40 -18.85
CA GLU A 122 2.77 11.91 -17.49
C GLU A 122 1.51 12.24 -16.71
N ASP A 123 0.48 12.72 -17.40
CA ASP A 123 -0.85 13.04 -16.85
C ASP A 123 -1.65 11.81 -16.38
N LYS A 124 -1.23 10.60 -16.77
CA LYS A 124 -1.85 9.35 -16.33
C LYS A 124 -1.21 8.75 -15.07
N MET A 125 -0.09 9.30 -14.60
CA MET A 125 0.56 8.82 -13.39
C MET A 125 -0.28 9.11 -12.14
N PRO A 126 -0.43 8.14 -11.21
CA PRO A 126 -1.17 8.36 -9.96
C PRO A 126 -0.77 9.61 -9.20
N ILE A 127 0.52 9.88 -9.09
CA ILE A 127 1.03 11.05 -8.36
C ILE A 127 0.60 12.37 -9.00
N VAL A 128 0.65 12.49 -10.33
CA VAL A 128 0.27 13.71 -11.07
C VAL A 128 -1.23 13.95 -10.94
N ARG A 129 -2.03 12.90 -11.08
CA ARG A 129 -3.49 12.99 -10.89
C ARG A 129 -3.86 13.39 -9.48
N LEU A 130 -3.22 12.79 -8.47
CA LEU A 130 -3.45 13.17 -7.08
C LEU A 130 -3.09 14.64 -6.84
N GLN A 131 -1.94 15.11 -7.32
CA GLN A 131 -1.51 16.51 -7.17
C GLN A 131 -2.54 17.49 -7.73
N SER A 132 -3.20 17.16 -8.85
CA SER A 132 -4.20 18.03 -9.47
C SER A 132 -5.48 18.23 -8.65
N ILE A 133 -5.75 17.34 -7.70
CA ILE A 133 -6.97 17.33 -6.89
C ILE A 133 -6.73 17.41 -5.38
N LEU A 134 -5.48 17.30 -4.92
CA LEU A 134 -5.14 17.18 -3.50
C LEU A 134 -5.74 18.34 -2.66
N ALA A 135 -5.74 19.56 -3.21
CA ALA A 135 -6.31 20.71 -2.52
C ALA A 135 -7.84 20.63 -2.28
N LYS A 136 -8.53 19.69 -2.92
CA LYS A 136 -9.96 19.46 -2.75
C LYS A 136 -10.27 18.34 -1.75
N ILE A 137 -9.26 17.61 -1.29
CA ILE A 137 -9.41 16.48 -0.37
C ILE A 137 -8.93 16.91 1.01
N GLU A 138 -9.86 17.42 1.80
CA GLU A 138 -9.56 17.99 3.13
C GLU A 138 -9.07 16.94 4.15
N SER A 139 -9.43 15.67 3.96
CA SER A 139 -9.10 14.60 4.92
C SER A 139 -7.64 14.16 4.89
N ILE A 140 -6.93 14.34 3.77
CA ILE A 140 -5.55 13.86 3.62
C ILE A 140 -4.57 14.79 4.33
N GLU A 141 -3.90 14.27 5.34
CA GLU A 141 -2.86 14.93 6.12
C GLU A 141 -1.45 14.51 5.66
N THR A 142 -1.30 13.30 5.11
CA THR A 142 0.00 12.73 4.74
C THR A 142 -0.07 11.99 3.41
N VAL A 143 0.85 12.32 2.50
CA VAL A 143 1.10 11.60 1.23
C VAL A 143 2.47 10.91 1.32
N VAL A 144 2.51 9.60 1.04
CA VAL A 144 3.70 8.74 1.12
C VAL A 144 4.05 8.16 -0.25
#